data_2507be33aa74053c244d9fa9c404b698
#
_entry.id   2507be33aa74053c244d9fa9c404b698
#
_cell.length_a   1.000
_cell.length_b   1.000
_cell.length_c   1.000
_cell.angle_alpha   90.00
_cell.angle_beta   90.00
_cell.angle_gamma   90.00
#
_symmetry.space_group_name_H-M   'P 1'
#
loop_
_entity.id
_entity.type
_entity.pdbx_description
1 polymer ?
#
loop_
_entity_poly.entity_id
_entity_poly.type
_entity_poly.pdbx_seq_one_letter_code
_entity_poly.pdbx_strand_id
1 'polypeptide(L)'
;MKLGLCNKLSLQNQVLHVYVKCKAFDDMEKLFDEMRVRNIVTWNTLISGIINCGGNVTPYFRRMLLDNVRLDHITFNSLLRACVQADDIEVGRRLHSFILKVGFGLNCFVSSALVDLYGKCGFVEDARRVFDEVLCRDLVLWNVMVSCYALNCLGDGAIAVFNLMRLEGMKGDYFTFSSLVNSCGTLGSSKLGRQIHGLVIKQSFNLDVLVATSLIDMYAKSGNIDDACRVFDRMTAKNVVSWNTMVVGFGQNGDGREAVKLLRDMLQGSFCPDEVTLASILSSCGNLSISCETRQVHAYAIKNGVQAFLSIENALINAYSKCGSIAGALQCFGSVKEPDLVTWTSIIGAYAFHGLSKESIEVFEKMLSHGVRPDSIAFLEVLSACSHGGLVSEGLWYFNLMISDYHILPDSEHYTCLTDLLGRVGLLVEAYDLLASMPIEPRSDTLGAFIGACKVHGSIGLAKWAAEKLLELEPSKPVNYALVSNVYASERCWFDVARLRKMMRDNCDHKVPGCSWIEIAGEIHTFVSSDRSHPQAVHMYAMLCTVFGLMEENNVSGHCNVLDKEMDECTLWLPG
;
A
#
# COMPACT_ATOMS: atom_id res chain seq x y z
N MET A 1 35.52 36.27 7.00
CA MET A 1 34.82 37.57 7.21
C MET A 1 35.78 38.70 7.59
N LYS A 2 36.66 39.14 6.67
CA LYS A 2 37.75 40.11 6.99
C LYS A 2 37.60 41.48 6.31
N LEU A 3 36.44 41.83 5.79
CA LEU A 3 36.28 43.00 4.93
C LEU A 3 35.25 44.04 5.42
N GLY A 4 35.12 44.30 6.70
CA GLY A 4 34.34 45.48 7.19
C GLY A 4 32.87 45.65 6.68
N LEU A 5 32.42 44.83 5.74
CA LEU A 5 31.06 44.79 5.14
C LEU A 5 30.06 44.01 6.00
N CYS A 6 30.52 43.35 7.06
CA CYS A 6 29.73 42.47 7.92
C CYS A 6 28.60 43.18 8.72
N ASN A 7 28.55 44.50 8.75
CA ASN A 7 27.55 45.22 9.55
C ASN A 7 26.27 45.59 8.78
N LYS A 8 26.16 45.26 7.49
CA LYS A 8 24.91 45.53 6.74
C LYS A 8 23.96 44.34 6.92
N LEU A 9 22.84 44.53 7.57
CA LEU A 9 21.81 43.53 7.86
C LEU A 9 21.36 42.76 6.60
N SER A 10 21.24 43.47 5.46
CA SER A 10 20.85 42.81 4.20
C SER A 10 21.88 41.81 3.70
N LEU A 11 23.18 42.08 3.86
CA LEU A 11 24.23 41.17 3.47
C LEU A 11 24.31 39.96 4.41
N GLN A 12 24.12 40.18 5.72
CA GLN A 12 24.08 39.08 6.70
C GLN A 12 22.89 38.16 6.43
N ASN A 13 21.71 38.68 6.08
CA ASN A 13 20.55 37.88 5.69
C ASN A 13 20.79 37.09 4.39
N GLN A 14 21.50 37.64 3.41
CA GLN A 14 21.88 36.92 2.21
C GLN A 14 22.85 35.77 2.51
N VAL A 15 23.86 35.99 3.34
CA VAL A 15 24.79 34.96 3.77
C VAL A 15 24.07 33.86 4.55
N LEU A 16 23.16 34.23 5.46
CA LEU A 16 22.34 33.28 6.20
C LEU A 16 21.51 32.40 5.24
N HIS A 17 20.91 33.01 4.21
CA HIS A 17 20.17 32.29 3.19
C HIS A 17 21.06 31.32 2.36
N VAL A 18 22.31 31.71 2.08
CA VAL A 18 23.29 30.83 1.42
C VAL A 18 23.60 29.61 2.29
N TYR A 19 23.83 29.79 3.60
CA TYR A 19 24.05 28.67 4.52
C TYR A 19 22.86 27.72 4.57
N VAL A 20 21.63 28.24 4.56
CA VAL A 20 20.41 27.41 4.47
C VAL A 20 20.40 26.58 3.19
N LYS A 21 20.73 27.19 2.03
CA LYS A 21 20.81 26.47 0.74
C LYS A 21 21.92 25.42 0.69
N CYS A 22 23.06 25.71 1.32
CA CYS A 22 24.19 24.78 1.38
C CYS A 22 24.03 23.72 2.49
N LYS A 23 22.94 23.72 3.24
CA LYS A 23 22.68 22.83 4.38
C LYS A 23 23.75 22.91 5.48
N ALA A 24 24.45 24.05 5.59
CA ALA A 24 25.48 24.32 6.60
C ALA A 24 24.84 24.94 7.86
N PHE A 25 24.09 24.13 8.61
CA PHE A 25 23.23 24.62 9.68
C PHE A 25 24.00 25.13 10.90
N ASP A 26 25.11 24.51 11.26
CA ASP A 26 25.99 24.96 12.37
C ASP A 26 26.56 26.37 12.11
N ASP A 27 26.94 26.64 10.85
CA ASP A 27 27.45 27.96 10.46
C ASP A 27 26.31 29.01 10.37
N MET A 28 25.11 28.56 10.00
CA MET A 28 23.90 29.39 10.01
C MET A 28 23.56 29.86 11.43
N GLU A 29 23.56 28.94 12.42
CA GLU A 29 23.29 29.29 13.82
C GLU A 29 24.37 30.20 14.41
N LYS A 30 25.65 29.91 14.18
CA LYS A 30 26.75 30.75 14.61
C LYS A 30 26.63 32.17 14.06
N LEU A 31 26.37 32.31 12.75
CA LEU A 31 26.16 33.62 12.13
C LEU A 31 24.97 34.36 12.76
N PHE A 32 23.86 33.63 12.94
CA PHE A 32 22.67 34.20 13.56
C PHE A 32 22.94 34.73 14.98
N ASP A 33 23.70 33.99 15.78
CA ASP A 33 24.04 34.40 17.15
C ASP A 33 25.01 35.57 17.19
N GLU A 34 25.90 35.73 16.23
CA GLU A 34 26.82 36.86 16.08
C GLU A 34 26.11 38.16 15.63
N MET A 35 24.90 38.03 15.02
CA MET A 35 24.15 39.19 14.55
C MET A 35 23.62 40.05 15.72
N ARG A 36 24.02 41.33 15.76
CA ARG A 36 23.56 42.29 16.79
C ARG A 36 22.15 42.79 16.55
N VAL A 37 21.75 42.93 15.30
CA VAL A 37 20.43 43.36 14.88
C VAL A 37 19.77 42.28 14.06
N ARG A 38 18.57 41.89 14.46
CA ARG A 38 17.77 40.87 13.80
C ARG A 38 16.41 41.44 13.40
N ASN A 39 16.00 41.26 12.18
CA ASN A 39 14.67 41.65 11.71
C ASN A 39 13.83 40.41 11.37
N ILE A 40 12.59 40.61 10.94
CA ILE A 40 11.67 39.54 10.57
C ILE A 40 12.25 38.61 9.50
N VAL A 41 12.99 39.13 8.52
CA VAL A 41 13.62 38.34 7.45
C VAL A 41 14.71 37.43 8.02
N THR A 42 15.52 37.93 8.97
CA THR A 42 16.56 37.17 9.67
C THR A 42 15.92 35.96 10.37
N TRP A 43 14.85 36.18 11.14
CA TRP A 43 14.16 35.14 11.88
C TRP A 43 13.45 34.13 10.95
N ASN A 44 12.75 34.60 9.91
CA ASN A 44 12.09 33.72 8.95
C ASN A 44 13.09 32.85 8.18
N THR A 45 14.28 33.41 7.86
CA THR A 45 15.35 32.64 7.21
C THR A 45 15.90 31.55 8.15
N LEU A 46 16.14 31.87 9.41
CA LEU A 46 16.59 30.90 10.42
C LEU A 46 15.55 29.79 10.62
N ILE A 47 14.29 30.14 10.90
CA ILE A 47 13.19 29.17 11.10
C ILE A 47 13.07 28.25 9.89
N SER A 48 13.10 28.81 8.67
CA SER A 48 13.04 28.03 7.43
C SER A 48 14.23 27.07 7.27
N GLY A 49 15.43 27.52 7.69
CA GLY A 49 16.63 26.69 7.70
C GLY A 49 16.50 25.48 8.63
N ILE A 50 16.03 25.72 9.87
CA ILE A 50 15.83 24.68 10.89
C ILE A 50 14.78 23.67 10.43
N ILE A 51 13.68 24.12 9.81
CA ILE A 51 12.66 23.24 9.24
C ILE A 51 13.27 22.33 8.17
N ASN A 52 14.10 22.88 7.29
CA ASN A 52 14.72 22.11 6.19
C ASN A 52 15.72 21.04 6.67
N CYS A 53 16.23 21.14 7.91
CA CYS A 53 17.06 20.10 8.52
C CYS A 53 16.29 19.18 9.49
N GLY A 54 14.96 19.32 9.59
CA GLY A 54 14.15 18.53 10.51
C GLY A 54 14.32 18.91 11.99
N GLY A 55 14.86 20.11 12.26
CA GLY A 55 15.10 20.57 13.62
C GLY A 55 13.85 21.11 14.31
N ASN A 56 13.88 21.16 15.66
CA ASN A 56 12.80 21.71 16.47
C ASN A 56 12.81 23.24 16.43
N VAL A 57 11.75 23.84 15.88
CA VAL A 57 11.61 25.30 15.74
C VAL A 57 11.10 26.01 17.01
N THR A 58 10.55 25.27 17.97
CA THR A 58 9.90 25.83 19.16
C THR A 58 10.80 26.75 20.00
N PRO A 59 12.08 26.41 20.29
CA PRO A 59 12.99 27.28 21.03
C PRO A 59 13.23 28.61 20.33
N TYR A 60 13.38 28.60 19.01
CA TYR A 60 13.66 29.78 18.19
C TYR A 60 12.44 30.68 18.07
N PHE A 61 11.26 30.13 17.97
CA PHE A 61 10.02 30.87 17.98
C PHE A 61 9.81 31.57 19.33
N ARG A 62 10.09 30.90 20.45
CA ARG A 62 10.05 31.56 21.78
C ARG A 62 11.03 32.71 21.87
N ARG A 63 12.26 32.57 21.37
CA ARG A 63 13.29 33.60 21.34
C ARG A 63 12.86 34.77 20.45
N MET A 64 12.25 34.49 19.29
CA MET A 64 11.70 35.52 18.40
C MET A 64 10.62 36.38 19.09
N LEU A 65 9.74 35.76 19.89
CA LEU A 65 8.74 36.48 20.67
C LEU A 65 9.35 37.35 21.75
N LEU A 66 10.45 36.92 22.40
CA LEU A 66 11.18 37.70 23.41
C LEU A 66 11.88 38.91 22.78
N ASP A 67 12.34 38.79 21.53
CA ASP A 67 12.94 39.92 20.78
C ASP A 67 11.88 40.93 20.30
N ASN A 68 10.59 40.77 20.64
CA ASN A 68 9.46 41.64 20.26
C ASN A 68 9.36 41.90 18.75
N VAL A 69 9.75 40.93 17.92
CA VAL A 69 9.65 41.06 16.47
C VAL A 69 8.19 40.90 16.05
N ARG A 70 7.69 41.85 15.26
CA ARG A 70 6.30 41.75 14.74
C ARG A 70 6.20 40.59 13.75
N LEU A 71 5.34 39.64 14.09
CA LEU A 71 5.13 38.45 13.28
C LEU A 71 4.38 38.78 11.97
N ASP A 72 4.68 38.04 10.91
CA ASP A 72 4.01 38.15 9.62
C ASP A 72 3.43 36.79 9.17
N HIS A 73 2.73 36.80 8.05
CA HIS A 73 2.14 35.58 7.46
C HIS A 73 3.20 34.55 7.08
N ILE A 74 4.43 34.94 6.72
CA ILE A 74 5.54 34.05 6.36
C ILE A 74 6.00 33.25 7.60
N THR A 75 6.10 33.94 8.76
CA THR A 75 6.44 33.30 10.03
C THR A 75 5.41 32.20 10.37
N PHE A 76 4.11 32.52 10.30
CA PHE A 76 3.05 31.57 10.62
C PHE A 76 3.04 30.37 9.66
N ASN A 77 3.18 30.61 8.35
CA ASN A 77 3.25 29.54 7.37
C ASN A 77 4.45 28.61 7.61
N SER A 78 5.61 29.15 7.97
CA SER A 78 6.79 28.36 8.30
C SER A 78 6.56 27.50 9.55
N LEU A 79 5.98 28.07 10.60
CA LEU A 79 5.69 27.33 11.84
C LEU A 79 4.63 26.25 11.63
N LEU A 80 3.57 26.51 10.86
CA LEU A 80 2.54 25.53 10.51
C LEU A 80 3.13 24.38 9.69
N ARG A 81 4.02 24.70 8.73
CA ARG A 81 4.76 23.70 7.97
C ARG A 81 5.65 22.82 8.86
N ALA A 82 6.28 23.40 9.89
CA ALA A 82 7.04 22.63 10.87
C ALA A 82 6.16 21.64 11.64
N CYS A 83 4.94 22.07 12.05
CA CYS A 83 3.97 21.17 12.70
C CYS A 83 3.56 20.02 11.79
N VAL A 84 3.34 20.28 10.49
CA VAL A 84 3.03 19.23 9.49
C VAL A 84 4.18 18.22 9.37
N GLN A 85 5.43 18.68 9.33
CA GLN A 85 6.60 17.78 9.20
C GLN A 85 6.83 16.94 10.45
N ALA A 86 6.50 17.47 11.63
CA ALA A 86 6.63 16.79 12.92
C ALA A 86 5.40 15.93 13.28
N ASP A 87 4.35 15.97 12.46
CA ASP A 87 3.03 15.37 12.73
C ASP A 87 2.45 15.76 14.11
N ASP A 88 2.73 17.01 14.54
CA ASP A 88 2.35 17.53 15.86
C ASP A 88 1.13 18.44 15.77
N ILE A 89 -0.05 17.83 15.80
CA ILE A 89 -1.33 18.56 15.74
C ILE A 89 -1.59 19.40 16.99
N GLU A 90 -1.10 18.97 18.15
CA GLU A 90 -1.33 19.72 19.40
C GLU A 90 -0.62 21.07 19.41
N VAL A 91 0.62 21.10 18.93
CA VAL A 91 1.35 22.37 18.70
C VAL A 91 0.65 23.18 17.61
N GLY A 92 0.16 22.53 16.56
CA GLY A 92 -0.62 23.17 15.50
C GLY A 92 -1.88 23.87 16.01
N ARG A 93 -2.66 23.23 16.86
CA ARG A 93 -3.88 23.80 17.48
C ARG A 93 -3.56 25.01 18.39
N ARG A 94 -2.48 24.91 19.17
CA ARG A 94 -2.03 26.06 19.99
C ARG A 94 -1.62 27.23 19.12
N LEU A 95 -0.91 26.95 18.02
CA LEU A 95 -0.50 27.97 17.06
C LEU A 95 -1.72 28.59 16.36
N HIS A 96 -2.72 27.79 15.97
CA HIS A 96 -3.98 28.31 15.42
C HIS A 96 -4.68 29.27 16.39
N SER A 97 -4.81 28.90 17.67
CA SER A 97 -5.38 29.77 18.69
C SER A 97 -4.59 31.06 18.84
N PHE A 98 -3.27 31.04 18.72
CA PHE A 98 -2.42 32.21 18.75
C PHE A 98 -2.60 33.10 17.49
N ILE A 99 -2.68 32.49 16.29
CA ILE A 99 -2.95 33.18 15.03
C ILE A 99 -4.26 33.97 15.08
N LEU A 100 -5.32 33.39 15.66
CA LEU A 100 -6.60 34.06 15.86
C LEU A 100 -6.47 35.28 16.79
N LYS A 101 -5.75 35.14 17.90
CA LYS A 101 -5.51 36.23 18.87
C LYS A 101 -4.73 37.40 18.27
N VAL A 102 -3.80 37.13 17.37
CA VAL A 102 -2.96 38.16 16.71
C VAL A 102 -3.68 38.78 15.49
N GLY A 103 -4.84 38.24 15.09
CA GLY A 103 -5.67 38.79 14.02
C GLY A 103 -5.31 38.32 12.61
N PHE A 104 -4.60 37.21 12.47
CA PHE A 104 -4.27 36.63 11.16
C PHE A 104 -5.23 35.51 10.71
N GLY A 105 -6.29 35.20 11.47
CA GLY A 105 -7.22 34.12 11.19
C GLY A 105 -7.97 34.21 9.84
N LEU A 106 -8.15 35.45 9.33
CA LEU A 106 -8.80 35.69 8.03
C LEU A 106 -7.79 35.92 6.88
N ASN A 107 -6.49 35.81 7.16
CA ASN A 107 -5.48 35.96 6.13
C ASN A 107 -5.42 34.70 5.24
N CYS A 108 -5.70 34.82 3.96
CA CYS A 108 -5.83 33.71 3.01
C CYS A 108 -4.59 32.80 2.98
N PHE A 109 -3.38 33.38 3.05
CA PHE A 109 -2.13 32.62 3.07
C PHE A 109 -1.98 31.77 4.34
N VAL A 110 -2.35 32.34 5.51
CA VAL A 110 -2.28 31.63 6.78
C VAL A 110 -3.38 30.57 6.86
N SER A 111 -4.58 30.91 6.39
CA SER A 111 -5.71 29.97 6.33
C SER A 111 -5.42 28.77 5.43
N SER A 112 -4.76 28.99 4.28
CA SER A 112 -4.32 27.89 3.41
C SER A 112 -3.34 26.95 4.12
N ALA A 113 -2.40 27.49 4.91
CA ALA A 113 -1.46 26.67 5.69
C ALA A 113 -2.14 25.94 6.86
N LEU A 114 -3.18 26.54 7.48
CA LEU A 114 -3.99 25.87 8.50
C LEU A 114 -4.83 24.73 7.92
N VAL A 115 -5.45 24.93 6.76
CA VAL A 115 -6.20 23.88 6.05
C VAL A 115 -5.26 22.73 5.65
N ASP A 116 -4.03 23.04 5.18
CA ASP A 116 -3.03 22.02 4.85
C ASP A 116 -2.59 21.22 6.10
N LEU A 117 -2.35 21.91 7.22
CA LEU A 117 -2.02 21.26 8.50
C LEU A 117 -3.13 20.27 8.93
N TYR A 118 -4.36 20.78 9.06
CA TYR A 118 -5.48 19.94 9.50
C TYR A 118 -5.75 18.80 8.53
N GLY A 119 -5.66 19.07 7.22
CA GLY A 119 -5.85 18.05 6.19
C GLY A 119 -4.84 16.92 6.24
N LYS A 120 -3.55 17.23 6.42
CA LYS A 120 -2.47 16.23 6.51
C LYS A 120 -2.49 15.44 7.81
N CYS A 121 -2.97 16.06 8.91
CA CYS A 121 -3.16 15.36 10.18
C CYS A 121 -4.54 14.64 10.30
N GLY A 122 -5.35 14.57 9.24
CA GLY A 122 -6.62 13.84 9.23
C GLY A 122 -7.82 14.57 9.86
N PHE A 123 -7.67 15.82 10.27
CA PHE A 123 -8.75 16.62 10.90
C PHE A 123 -9.53 17.45 9.88
N VAL A 124 -10.22 16.78 8.97
CA VAL A 124 -10.91 17.39 7.81
C VAL A 124 -11.99 18.40 8.23
N GLU A 125 -12.72 18.12 9.31
CA GLU A 125 -13.76 19.03 9.83
C GLU A 125 -13.18 20.35 10.34
N ASP A 126 -12.02 20.32 11.02
CA ASP A 126 -11.35 21.54 11.46
C ASP A 126 -10.79 22.32 10.25
N ALA A 127 -10.25 21.63 9.24
CA ALA A 127 -9.85 22.22 7.96
C ALA A 127 -11.04 22.93 7.29
N ARG A 128 -12.20 22.27 7.27
CA ARG A 128 -13.44 22.82 6.68
C ARG A 128 -13.92 24.07 7.41
N ARG A 129 -13.87 24.09 8.74
CA ARG A 129 -14.23 25.28 9.53
C ARG A 129 -13.35 26.47 9.19
N VAL A 130 -12.02 26.28 9.16
CA VAL A 130 -11.08 27.34 8.77
C VAL A 130 -11.37 27.84 7.36
N PHE A 131 -11.66 26.93 6.42
CA PHE A 131 -12.01 27.29 5.05
C PHE A 131 -13.29 28.13 4.97
N ASP A 132 -14.33 27.76 5.72
CA ASP A 132 -15.63 28.43 5.69
C ASP A 132 -15.60 29.83 6.34
N GLU A 133 -14.70 30.06 7.30
CA GLU A 133 -14.52 31.37 7.93
C GLU A 133 -13.91 32.44 6.99
N VAL A 134 -13.19 32.01 5.93
CA VAL A 134 -12.56 32.95 5.00
C VAL A 134 -13.57 33.44 3.97
N LEU A 135 -13.84 34.77 3.98
CA LEU A 135 -14.82 35.38 3.09
C LEU A 135 -14.34 35.50 1.63
N CYS A 136 -13.08 35.87 1.43
CA CYS A 136 -12.47 36.02 0.11
C CYS A 136 -11.46 34.91 -0.12
N ARG A 137 -11.90 33.84 -0.79
CA ARG A 137 -11.08 32.67 -1.05
C ARG A 137 -10.33 32.83 -2.37
N ASP A 138 -9.01 32.66 -2.35
CA ASP A 138 -8.20 32.60 -3.55
C ASP A 138 -8.12 31.16 -4.11
N LEU A 139 -7.55 31.02 -5.32
CA LEU A 139 -7.42 29.70 -5.98
C LEU A 139 -6.60 28.71 -5.14
N VAL A 140 -5.59 29.20 -4.40
CA VAL A 140 -4.72 28.34 -3.57
C VAL A 140 -5.51 27.73 -2.44
N LEU A 141 -6.33 28.50 -1.74
CA LEU A 141 -7.17 28.00 -0.64
C LEU A 141 -8.21 26.98 -1.13
N TRP A 142 -8.81 27.21 -2.31
CA TRP A 142 -9.68 26.23 -2.96
C TRP A 142 -8.95 24.92 -3.26
N ASN A 143 -7.77 25.02 -3.86
CA ASN A 143 -6.96 23.84 -4.21
C ASN A 143 -6.53 23.04 -2.98
N VAL A 144 -6.12 23.73 -1.91
CA VAL A 144 -5.73 23.07 -0.66
C VAL A 144 -6.92 22.36 -0.01
N MET A 145 -8.14 22.95 -0.07
CA MET A 145 -9.33 22.29 0.48
C MET A 145 -9.77 21.07 -0.35
N VAL A 146 -9.71 21.14 -1.68
CA VAL A 146 -9.95 19.98 -2.55
C VAL A 146 -8.92 18.87 -2.27
N SER A 147 -7.64 19.25 -2.14
CA SER A 147 -6.56 18.31 -1.82
C SER A 147 -6.72 17.69 -0.42
N CYS A 148 -7.18 18.47 0.57
CA CYS A 148 -7.49 17.99 1.92
C CYS A 148 -8.50 16.83 1.89
N TYR A 149 -9.61 16.98 1.19
CA TYR A 149 -10.59 15.92 1.02
C TYR A 149 -10.02 14.72 0.24
N ALA A 150 -9.24 14.98 -0.81
CA ALA A 150 -8.62 13.94 -1.62
C ALA A 150 -7.65 13.06 -0.81
N LEU A 151 -6.78 13.69 0.00
CA LEU A 151 -5.79 13.00 0.84
C LEU A 151 -6.44 12.14 1.93
N ASN A 152 -7.62 12.55 2.41
CA ASN A 152 -8.36 11.82 3.43
C ASN A 152 -9.38 10.82 2.85
N CYS A 153 -9.27 10.47 1.57
CA CYS A 153 -10.17 9.51 0.90
C CYS A 153 -11.65 9.90 0.92
N LEU A 154 -11.96 11.20 1.07
CA LEU A 154 -13.32 11.76 1.10
C LEU A 154 -13.67 12.38 -0.26
N GLY A 155 -13.67 11.60 -1.32
CA GLY A 155 -13.82 12.08 -2.69
C GLY A 155 -15.10 12.86 -2.97
N ASP A 156 -16.22 12.48 -2.35
CA ASP A 156 -17.50 13.22 -2.47
C ASP A 156 -17.36 14.66 -1.93
N GLY A 157 -16.62 14.83 -0.83
CA GLY A 157 -16.30 16.14 -0.28
C GLY A 157 -15.46 17.00 -1.23
N ALA A 158 -14.45 16.40 -1.88
CA ALA A 158 -13.63 17.09 -2.87
C ALA A 158 -14.48 17.62 -4.05
N ILE A 159 -15.43 16.81 -4.53
CA ILE A 159 -16.33 17.19 -5.61
C ILE A 159 -17.31 18.28 -5.17
N ALA A 160 -17.82 18.18 -3.95
CA ALA A 160 -18.72 19.21 -3.39
C ALA A 160 -17.99 20.57 -3.31
N VAL A 161 -16.75 20.59 -2.83
CA VAL A 161 -15.91 21.81 -2.79
C VAL A 161 -15.64 22.36 -4.18
N PHE A 162 -15.33 21.50 -5.14
CA PHE A 162 -15.13 21.92 -6.54
C PHE A 162 -16.41 22.51 -7.16
N ASN A 163 -17.57 21.92 -6.90
CA ASN A 163 -18.83 22.48 -7.36
C ASN A 163 -19.12 23.85 -6.72
N LEU A 164 -18.83 24.01 -5.44
CA LEU A 164 -18.94 25.30 -4.75
C LEU A 164 -17.99 26.34 -5.36
N MET A 165 -16.74 25.98 -5.62
CA MET A 165 -15.75 26.81 -6.31
C MET A 165 -16.28 27.32 -7.67
N ARG A 166 -16.93 26.44 -8.46
CA ARG A 166 -17.54 26.80 -9.74
C ARG A 166 -18.74 27.73 -9.59
N LEU A 167 -19.56 27.54 -8.55
CA LEU A 167 -20.69 28.42 -8.25
C LEU A 167 -20.24 29.82 -7.87
N GLU A 168 -19.09 29.96 -7.19
CA GLU A 168 -18.46 31.25 -6.89
C GLU A 168 -17.73 31.85 -8.12
N GLY A 169 -17.83 31.24 -9.29
CA GLY A 169 -17.26 31.73 -10.56
C GLY A 169 -15.76 31.50 -10.72
N MET A 170 -15.12 30.78 -9.80
CA MET A 170 -13.70 30.44 -9.87
C MET A 170 -13.45 29.31 -10.86
N LYS A 171 -12.36 29.43 -11.64
CA LYS A 171 -11.91 28.38 -12.59
C LYS A 171 -10.83 27.56 -11.90
N GLY A 172 -10.97 26.23 -11.99
CA GLY A 172 -9.91 25.31 -11.54
C GLY A 172 -8.70 25.38 -12.47
N ASP A 173 -7.53 25.10 -11.91
CA ASP A 173 -6.27 24.92 -12.61
C ASP A 173 -5.85 23.45 -12.64
N TYR A 174 -4.65 23.17 -13.15
CA TYR A 174 -4.11 21.81 -13.23
C TYR A 174 -3.97 21.12 -11.84
N PHE A 175 -3.70 21.87 -10.76
CA PHE A 175 -3.68 21.33 -9.41
C PHE A 175 -5.07 20.92 -8.93
N THR A 176 -6.10 21.74 -9.20
CA THR A 176 -7.49 21.42 -8.89
C THR A 176 -7.89 20.11 -9.56
N PHE A 177 -7.63 19.98 -10.88
CA PHE A 177 -8.02 18.80 -11.63
C PHE A 177 -7.22 17.56 -11.24
N SER A 178 -5.92 17.68 -10.96
CA SER A 178 -5.10 16.58 -10.45
C SER A 178 -5.66 16.03 -9.13
N SER A 179 -5.99 16.90 -8.18
CA SER A 179 -6.56 16.50 -6.88
C SER A 179 -7.94 15.84 -7.02
N LEU A 180 -8.79 16.36 -7.91
CA LEU A 180 -10.10 15.78 -8.19
C LEU A 180 -10.00 14.39 -8.84
N VAL A 181 -9.10 14.23 -9.80
CA VAL A 181 -8.86 12.96 -10.47
C VAL A 181 -8.34 11.93 -9.46
N ASN A 182 -7.39 12.31 -8.59
CA ASN A 182 -6.89 11.44 -7.53
C ASN A 182 -8.03 11.00 -6.58
N SER A 183 -8.95 11.91 -6.23
CA SER A 183 -10.13 11.57 -5.42
C SER A 183 -11.04 10.53 -6.09
N CYS A 184 -11.19 10.58 -7.42
CA CYS A 184 -11.95 9.58 -8.16
C CYS A 184 -11.26 8.21 -8.13
N GLY A 185 -9.92 8.19 -8.18
CA GLY A 185 -9.12 6.97 -8.08
C GLY A 185 -9.28 6.29 -6.72
N THR A 186 -9.25 7.04 -5.63
CA THR A 186 -9.45 6.51 -4.26
C THR A 186 -10.87 5.99 -4.03
N LEU A 187 -11.88 6.60 -4.66
CA LEU A 187 -13.27 6.11 -4.64
C LEU A 187 -13.51 4.88 -5.52
N GLY A 188 -12.56 4.50 -6.38
CA GLY A 188 -12.76 3.43 -7.37
C GLY A 188 -13.88 3.71 -8.39
N SER A 189 -14.34 4.95 -8.49
CA SER A 189 -15.49 5.32 -9.31
C SER A 189 -15.11 5.68 -10.75
N SER A 190 -15.04 4.67 -11.61
CA SER A 190 -14.77 4.85 -13.05
C SER A 190 -15.75 5.82 -13.74
N LYS A 191 -17.04 5.80 -13.37
CA LYS A 191 -18.04 6.69 -13.95
C LYS A 191 -17.75 8.16 -13.67
N LEU A 192 -17.41 8.47 -12.43
CA LEU A 192 -17.10 9.82 -11.98
C LEU A 192 -15.76 10.28 -12.59
N GLY A 193 -14.75 9.40 -12.59
CA GLY A 193 -13.46 9.66 -13.24
C GLY A 193 -13.59 10.05 -14.71
N ARG A 194 -14.46 9.37 -15.48
CA ARG A 194 -14.75 9.74 -16.87
C ARG A 194 -15.43 11.10 -17.01
N GLN A 195 -16.30 11.49 -16.08
CA GLN A 195 -16.92 12.81 -16.09
C GLN A 195 -15.88 13.91 -15.84
N ILE A 196 -15.00 13.72 -14.84
CA ILE A 196 -13.91 14.68 -14.56
C ILE A 196 -12.92 14.72 -15.73
N HIS A 197 -12.58 13.58 -16.35
CA HIS A 197 -11.75 13.55 -17.57
C HIS A 197 -12.38 14.36 -18.71
N GLY A 198 -13.71 14.26 -18.90
CA GLY A 198 -14.42 15.09 -19.86
C GLY A 198 -14.29 16.60 -19.57
N LEU A 199 -14.30 17.01 -18.30
CA LEU A 199 -14.06 18.41 -17.90
C LEU A 199 -12.60 18.83 -18.14
N VAL A 200 -11.63 17.96 -17.87
CA VAL A 200 -10.20 18.16 -18.14
C VAL A 200 -9.98 18.44 -19.64
N ILE A 201 -10.59 17.62 -20.51
CA ILE A 201 -10.51 17.82 -21.98
C ILE A 201 -11.15 19.16 -22.37
N LYS A 202 -12.34 19.47 -21.85
CA LYS A 202 -13.06 20.71 -22.17
C LYS A 202 -12.27 21.97 -21.78
N GLN A 203 -11.44 21.88 -20.74
CA GLN A 203 -10.61 22.98 -20.26
C GLN A 203 -9.18 22.95 -20.81
N SER A 204 -8.87 22.03 -21.72
CA SER A 204 -7.56 21.86 -22.38
C SER A 204 -6.40 21.53 -21.43
N PHE A 205 -6.67 20.88 -20.29
CA PHE A 205 -5.64 20.38 -19.37
C PHE A 205 -5.20 18.93 -19.65
N ASN A 206 -5.77 18.30 -20.68
CA ASN A 206 -5.45 16.91 -21.06
C ASN A 206 -4.02 16.68 -21.56
N LEU A 207 -3.28 17.75 -21.89
CA LEU A 207 -1.88 17.70 -22.28
C LEU A 207 -0.92 18.07 -21.13
N ASP A 208 -1.46 18.51 -20.01
CA ASP A 208 -0.66 18.76 -18.81
C ASP A 208 -0.16 17.44 -18.21
N VAL A 209 1.15 17.35 -17.96
CA VAL A 209 1.80 16.10 -17.50
C VAL A 209 1.29 15.66 -16.12
N LEU A 210 1.03 16.62 -15.21
CA LEU A 210 0.54 16.31 -13.87
C LEU A 210 -0.88 15.73 -13.94
N VAL A 211 -1.78 16.39 -14.67
CA VAL A 211 -3.17 15.95 -14.81
C VAL A 211 -3.26 14.62 -15.56
N ALA A 212 -2.48 14.47 -16.64
CA ALA A 212 -2.43 13.21 -17.39
C ALA A 212 -1.91 12.05 -16.53
N THR A 213 -0.88 12.28 -15.73
CA THR A 213 -0.36 11.26 -14.79
C THR A 213 -1.41 10.88 -13.75
N SER A 214 -2.15 11.84 -13.19
CA SER A 214 -3.26 11.57 -12.27
C SER A 214 -4.40 10.79 -12.94
N LEU A 215 -4.70 11.07 -14.22
CA LEU A 215 -5.70 10.31 -14.98
C LEU A 215 -5.28 8.85 -15.19
N ILE A 216 -4.00 8.61 -15.46
CA ILE A 216 -3.44 7.25 -15.59
C ILE A 216 -3.62 6.49 -14.27
N ASP A 217 -3.22 7.09 -13.14
CA ASP A 217 -3.37 6.49 -11.81
C ASP A 217 -4.84 6.17 -11.48
N MET A 218 -5.74 7.13 -11.74
CA MET A 218 -7.18 6.96 -11.51
C MET A 218 -7.77 5.82 -12.34
N TYR A 219 -7.44 5.72 -13.62
CA TYR A 219 -7.94 4.65 -14.47
C TYR A 219 -7.36 3.30 -14.07
N ALA A 220 -6.07 3.23 -13.74
CA ALA A 220 -5.42 2.01 -13.25
C ALA A 220 -6.06 1.51 -11.96
N LYS A 221 -6.26 2.37 -10.96
CA LYS A 221 -6.93 2.05 -9.68
C LYS A 221 -8.39 1.62 -9.85
N SER A 222 -9.04 2.12 -10.90
CA SER A 222 -10.44 1.75 -11.23
C SER A 222 -10.54 0.48 -12.08
N GLY A 223 -9.43 -0.24 -12.33
CA GLY A 223 -9.40 -1.46 -13.14
C GLY A 223 -9.53 -1.23 -14.65
N ASN A 224 -9.39 0.02 -15.13
CA ASN A 224 -9.55 0.38 -16.55
C ASN A 224 -8.20 0.66 -17.19
N ILE A 225 -7.32 -0.34 -17.24
CA ILE A 225 -5.95 -0.18 -17.74
C ILE A 225 -5.90 0.28 -19.21
N ASP A 226 -6.86 -0.12 -20.05
CA ASP A 226 -6.93 0.32 -21.45
C ASP A 226 -7.12 1.83 -21.58
N ASP A 227 -7.98 2.44 -20.73
CA ASP A 227 -8.17 3.89 -20.72
C ASP A 227 -6.91 4.60 -20.20
N ALA A 228 -6.18 4.00 -19.23
CA ALA A 228 -4.88 4.50 -18.77
C ALA A 228 -3.86 4.49 -19.91
N CYS A 229 -3.74 3.41 -20.67
CA CYS A 229 -2.88 3.31 -21.86
C CYS A 229 -3.22 4.40 -22.88
N ARG A 230 -4.49 4.62 -23.20
CA ARG A 230 -4.92 5.66 -24.15
C ARG A 230 -4.52 7.07 -23.70
N VAL A 231 -4.58 7.36 -22.40
CA VAL A 231 -4.11 8.64 -21.86
C VAL A 231 -2.60 8.75 -21.99
N PHE A 232 -1.86 7.70 -21.59
CA PHE A 232 -0.40 7.64 -21.66
C PHE A 232 0.12 7.82 -23.09
N ASP A 233 -0.49 7.15 -24.09
CA ASP A 233 -0.10 7.24 -25.49
C ASP A 233 -0.32 8.63 -26.08
N ARG A 234 -1.36 9.34 -25.60
CA ARG A 234 -1.67 10.71 -26.04
C ARG A 234 -0.82 11.78 -25.40
N MET A 235 -0.05 11.47 -24.36
CA MET A 235 0.85 12.43 -23.75
C MET A 235 1.94 12.86 -24.72
N THR A 236 2.03 14.14 -25.00
CA THR A 236 3.07 14.74 -25.86
C THR A 236 4.42 14.85 -25.14
N ALA A 237 4.40 15.05 -23.83
CA ALA A 237 5.57 15.05 -22.96
C ALA A 237 5.37 13.99 -21.87
N LYS A 238 6.34 13.08 -21.74
CA LYS A 238 6.38 12.08 -20.69
C LYS A 238 7.54 12.38 -19.74
N ASN A 239 7.40 12.07 -18.46
CA ASN A 239 8.48 12.13 -17.49
C ASN A 239 8.58 10.79 -16.74
N VAL A 240 9.62 10.60 -15.93
CA VAL A 240 9.83 9.35 -15.17
C VAL A 240 8.60 9.01 -14.32
N VAL A 241 7.92 10.02 -13.73
CA VAL A 241 6.74 9.79 -12.89
C VAL A 241 5.59 9.19 -13.72
N SER A 242 5.34 9.69 -14.95
CA SER A 242 4.27 9.13 -15.80
C SER A 242 4.57 7.70 -16.25
N TRP A 243 5.84 7.35 -16.50
CA TRP A 243 6.27 5.99 -16.78
C TRP A 243 6.06 5.10 -15.55
N ASN A 244 6.50 5.54 -14.36
CA ASN A 244 6.33 4.80 -13.11
C ASN A 244 4.85 4.55 -12.80
N THR A 245 4.00 5.55 -12.97
CA THR A 245 2.55 5.41 -12.74
C THR A 245 1.94 4.35 -13.66
N MET A 246 2.37 4.29 -14.93
CA MET A 246 1.88 3.28 -15.86
C MET A 246 2.39 1.87 -15.50
N VAL A 247 3.66 1.75 -15.10
CA VAL A 247 4.25 0.49 -14.60
C VAL A 247 3.49 -0.05 -13.39
N VAL A 248 3.24 0.82 -12.39
CA VAL A 248 2.45 0.47 -11.19
C VAL A 248 1.03 0.08 -11.59
N GLY A 249 0.43 0.81 -12.53
CA GLY A 249 -0.90 0.53 -13.05
C GLY A 249 -1.02 -0.87 -13.66
N PHE A 250 -0.07 -1.27 -14.50
CA PHE A 250 -0.03 -2.64 -15.04
C PHE A 250 0.15 -3.69 -13.93
N GLY A 251 1.04 -3.42 -12.96
CA GLY A 251 1.24 -4.32 -11.83
C GLY A 251 -0.02 -4.55 -10.99
N GLN A 252 -0.78 -3.49 -10.72
CA GLN A 252 -2.04 -3.56 -9.97
C GLN A 252 -3.15 -4.30 -10.74
N ASN A 253 -3.14 -4.24 -12.06
CA ASN A 253 -4.13 -4.90 -12.91
C ASN A 253 -3.71 -6.32 -13.37
N GLY A 254 -2.60 -6.85 -12.87
CA GLY A 254 -2.16 -8.21 -13.15
C GLY A 254 -1.41 -8.38 -14.49
N ASP A 255 -0.95 -7.29 -15.11
CA ASP A 255 -0.28 -7.29 -16.41
C ASP A 255 1.23 -7.04 -16.30
N GLY A 256 1.93 -7.78 -15.44
CA GLY A 256 3.38 -7.57 -15.20
C GLY A 256 4.26 -7.74 -16.43
N ARG A 257 3.84 -8.50 -17.45
CA ARG A 257 4.59 -8.58 -18.72
C ARG A 257 4.57 -7.26 -19.47
N GLU A 258 3.44 -6.55 -19.46
CA GLU A 258 3.35 -5.23 -20.07
C GLU A 258 4.18 -4.21 -19.27
N ALA A 259 4.28 -4.35 -17.94
CA ALA A 259 5.19 -3.52 -17.13
C ALA A 259 6.67 -3.68 -17.58
N VAL A 260 7.10 -4.91 -17.88
CA VAL A 260 8.48 -5.15 -18.37
C VAL A 260 8.67 -4.64 -19.81
N LYS A 261 7.65 -4.70 -20.67
CA LYS A 261 7.70 -4.07 -22.00
C LYS A 261 7.86 -2.56 -21.87
N LEU A 262 7.11 -1.93 -20.97
CA LEU A 262 7.24 -0.50 -20.70
C LEU A 262 8.66 -0.12 -20.25
N LEU A 263 9.36 -0.96 -19.51
CA LEU A 263 10.77 -0.71 -19.18
C LEU A 263 11.63 -0.60 -20.45
N ARG A 264 11.41 -1.49 -21.42
CA ARG A 264 12.14 -1.43 -22.71
C ARG A 264 11.81 -0.16 -23.50
N ASP A 265 10.52 0.21 -23.54
CA ASP A 265 10.08 1.42 -24.24
C ASP A 265 10.62 2.68 -23.57
N MET A 266 10.65 2.73 -22.23
CA MET A 266 11.24 3.79 -21.43
C MET A 266 12.73 3.97 -21.77
N LEU A 267 13.48 2.86 -21.85
CA LEU A 267 14.89 2.86 -22.22
C LEU A 267 15.13 3.30 -23.65
N GLN A 268 14.28 2.87 -24.60
CA GLN A 268 14.34 3.33 -26.00
C GLN A 268 14.03 4.83 -26.11
N GLY A 269 13.14 5.35 -25.26
CA GLY A 269 12.85 6.77 -25.14
C GLY A 269 13.93 7.60 -24.43
N SER A 270 15.08 7.00 -24.10
CA SER A 270 16.19 7.63 -23.36
C SER A 270 15.83 8.11 -21.96
N PHE A 271 14.79 7.55 -21.34
CA PHE A 271 14.48 7.76 -19.93
C PHE A 271 15.23 6.76 -19.07
N CYS A 272 15.91 7.23 -18.02
CA CYS A 272 16.56 6.35 -17.06
C CYS A 272 15.56 5.90 -16.00
N PRO A 273 15.32 4.58 -15.85
CA PRO A 273 14.54 4.04 -14.74
C PRO A 273 15.20 4.41 -13.41
N ASP A 274 14.38 4.85 -12.46
CA ASP A 274 14.80 5.09 -11.09
C ASP A 274 14.53 3.86 -10.19
N GLU A 275 14.86 3.99 -8.92
CA GLU A 275 14.64 2.93 -7.93
C GLU A 275 13.16 2.51 -7.85
N VAL A 276 12.25 3.50 -7.94
CA VAL A 276 10.80 3.27 -7.87
C VAL A 276 10.33 2.47 -9.08
N THR A 277 10.83 2.79 -10.28
CA THR A 277 10.53 2.05 -11.51
C THR A 277 10.89 0.56 -11.34
N LEU A 278 12.14 0.28 -10.97
CA LEU A 278 12.65 -1.09 -10.88
C LEU A 278 11.97 -1.88 -9.77
N ALA A 279 11.77 -1.28 -8.59
CA ALA A 279 11.06 -1.92 -7.48
C ALA A 279 9.60 -2.25 -7.85
N SER A 280 8.91 -1.37 -8.55
CA SER A 280 7.52 -1.58 -8.99
C SER A 280 7.40 -2.71 -10.03
N ILE A 281 8.35 -2.78 -10.97
CA ILE A 281 8.41 -3.87 -11.96
C ILE A 281 8.70 -5.20 -11.27
N LEU A 282 9.67 -5.24 -10.35
CA LEU A 282 10.00 -6.45 -9.57
C LEU A 282 8.81 -6.92 -8.74
N SER A 283 8.09 -6.00 -8.09
CA SER A 283 6.86 -6.31 -7.37
C SER A 283 5.80 -6.93 -8.30
N SER A 284 5.63 -6.38 -9.49
CA SER A 284 4.69 -6.88 -10.51
C SER A 284 5.10 -8.27 -11.00
N CYS A 285 6.38 -8.49 -11.28
CA CYS A 285 6.93 -9.79 -11.68
C CYS A 285 6.74 -10.84 -10.58
N GLY A 286 6.97 -10.48 -9.32
CA GLY A 286 6.75 -11.35 -8.17
C GLY A 286 5.28 -11.77 -8.04
N ASN A 287 4.35 -10.83 -8.11
CA ASN A 287 2.92 -11.11 -7.98
C ASN A 287 2.39 -12.06 -9.08
N LEU A 288 2.99 -12.04 -10.25
CA LEU A 288 2.66 -12.95 -11.36
C LEU A 288 3.56 -14.18 -11.42
N SER A 289 4.51 -14.32 -10.49
CA SER A 289 5.49 -15.40 -10.44
C SER A 289 6.29 -15.57 -11.75
N ILE A 290 6.63 -14.44 -12.41
CA ILE A 290 7.34 -14.44 -13.71
C ILE A 290 8.85 -14.39 -13.46
N SER A 291 9.48 -15.57 -13.42
CA SER A 291 10.89 -15.68 -13.03
C SER A 291 11.88 -15.21 -14.10
N CYS A 292 11.52 -15.32 -15.38
CA CYS A 292 12.38 -14.88 -16.48
C CYS A 292 12.58 -13.37 -16.49
N GLU A 293 11.50 -12.62 -16.39
CA GLU A 293 11.50 -11.16 -16.33
C GLU A 293 12.17 -10.63 -15.07
N THR A 294 11.93 -11.28 -13.91
CA THR A 294 12.64 -10.96 -12.66
C THR A 294 14.15 -11.01 -12.85
N ARG A 295 14.67 -12.06 -13.50
CA ARG A 295 16.11 -12.18 -13.82
C ARG A 295 16.61 -11.14 -14.80
N GLN A 296 15.80 -10.73 -15.79
CA GLN A 296 16.15 -9.66 -16.73
C GLN A 296 16.29 -8.32 -16.01
N VAL A 297 15.35 -7.97 -15.14
CA VAL A 297 15.38 -6.73 -14.35
C VAL A 297 16.56 -6.76 -13.37
N HIS A 298 16.83 -7.90 -12.72
CA HIS A 298 17.98 -8.07 -11.85
C HIS A 298 19.30 -7.86 -12.61
N ALA A 299 19.46 -8.49 -13.78
CA ALA A 299 20.64 -8.31 -14.63
C ALA A 299 20.82 -6.83 -15.07
N TYR A 300 19.72 -6.15 -15.36
CA TYR A 300 19.74 -4.71 -15.65
C TYR A 300 20.23 -3.89 -14.44
N ALA A 301 19.72 -4.19 -13.22
CA ALA A 301 20.11 -3.51 -12.00
C ALA A 301 21.62 -3.69 -11.70
N ILE A 302 22.15 -4.91 -11.87
CA ILE A 302 23.59 -5.21 -11.74
C ILE A 302 24.41 -4.39 -12.75
N LYS A 303 24.03 -4.46 -14.05
CA LYS A 303 24.77 -3.81 -15.12
C LYS A 303 24.89 -2.30 -14.96
N ASN A 304 23.86 -1.68 -14.39
CA ASN A 304 23.82 -0.22 -14.18
C ASN A 304 24.27 0.21 -12.78
N GLY A 305 24.71 -0.72 -11.93
CA GLY A 305 25.22 -0.43 -10.59
C GLY A 305 24.17 0.06 -9.59
N VAL A 306 22.87 -0.13 -9.91
CA VAL A 306 21.76 0.31 -9.06
C VAL A 306 21.24 -0.80 -8.13
N GLN A 307 21.79 -2.01 -8.24
CA GLN A 307 21.42 -3.12 -7.36
C GLN A 307 21.66 -2.80 -5.87
N ALA A 308 22.69 -2.04 -5.56
CA ALA A 308 23.07 -1.71 -4.18
C ALA A 308 22.09 -0.76 -3.46
N PHE A 309 21.05 -0.29 -4.12
CA PHE A 309 19.97 0.43 -3.45
C PHE A 309 19.09 -0.56 -2.68
N LEU A 310 18.94 -0.32 -1.39
CA LEU A 310 18.23 -1.22 -0.48
C LEU A 310 16.79 -1.51 -0.91
N SER A 311 16.11 -0.52 -1.49
CA SER A 311 14.76 -0.67 -2.07
C SER A 311 14.70 -1.71 -3.19
N ILE A 312 15.74 -1.78 -4.04
CA ILE A 312 15.83 -2.76 -5.13
C ILE A 312 16.18 -4.14 -4.58
N GLU A 313 17.12 -4.24 -3.62
CA GLU A 313 17.48 -5.50 -2.99
C GLU A 313 16.27 -6.13 -2.28
N ASN A 314 15.51 -5.34 -1.52
CA ASN A 314 14.28 -5.80 -0.86
C ASN A 314 13.21 -6.25 -1.88
N ALA A 315 13.05 -5.53 -2.98
CA ALA A 315 12.14 -5.91 -4.06
C ALA A 315 12.59 -7.21 -4.76
N LEU A 316 13.90 -7.43 -4.95
CA LEU A 316 14.46 -8.66 -5.51
C LEU A 316 14.24 -9.86 -4.59
N ILE A 317 14.47 -9.73 -3.27
CA ILE A 317 14.21 -10.79 -2.29
C ILE A 317 12.75 -11.23 -2.40
N ASN A 318 11.81 -10.29 -2.39
CA ASN A 318 10.39 -10.57 -2.48
C ASN A 318 10.01 -11.18 -3.85
N ALA A 319 10.51 -10.62 -4.96
CA ALA A 319 10.22 -11.12 -6.30
C ALA A 319 10.73 -12.56 -6.49
N TYR A 320 11.97 -12.87 -6.11
CA TYR A 320 12.50 -14.23 -6.19
C TYR A 320 11.74 -15.20 -5.29
N SER A 321 11.37 -14.79 -4.08
CA SER A 321 10.54 -15.60 -3.18
C SER A 321 9.22 -15.99 -3.85
N LYS A 322 8.46 -15.00 -4.35
CA LYS A 322 7.17 -15.22 -5.01
C LYS A 322 7.29 -16.01 -6.33
N CYS A 323 8.44 -15.91 -7.02
CA CYS A 323 8.75 -16.72 -8.19
C CYS A 323 9.19 -18.16 -7.85
N GLY A 324 9.15 -18.59 -6.60
CA GLY A 324 9.52 -19.95 -6.19
C GLY A 324 11.03 -20.19 -6.04
N SER A 325 11.87 -19.13 -6.05
CA SER A 325 13.33 -19.24 -5.98
C SER A 325 13.87 -18.75 -4.64
N ILE A 326 13.76 -19.58 -3.60
CA ILE A 326 14.34 -19.24 -2.29
C ILE A 326 15.86 -19.04 -2.38
N ALA A 327 16.57 -19.80 -3.21
CA ALA A 327 18.01 -19.64 -3.41
C ALA A 327 18.36 -18.26 -3.97
N GLY A 328 17.57 -17.75 -4.93
CA GLY A 328 17.73 -16.39 -5.46
C GLY A 328 17.47 -15.31 -4.40
N ALA A 329 16.43 -15.47 -3.57
CA ALA A 329 16.15 -14.57 -2.47
C ALA A 329 17.28 -14.53 -1.44
N LEU A 330 17.84 -15.69 -1.07
CA LEU A 330 18.99 -15.81 -0.16
C LEU A 330 20.26 -15.18 -0.72
N GLN A 331 20.51 -15.33 -2.01
CA GLN A 331 21.65 -14.69 -2.67
C GLN A 331 21.55 -13.16 -2.60
N CYS A 332 20.35 -12.60 -2.86
CA CYS A 332 20.12 -11.17 -2.74
C CYS A 332 20.25 -10.70 -1.29
N PHE A 333 19.68 -11.42 -0.31
CA PHE A 333 19.86 -11.10 1.10
C PHE A 333 21.33 -11.11 1.54
N GLY A 334 22.11 -12.09 1.09
CA GLY A 334 23.54 -12.19 1.39
C GLY A 334 24.40 -11.08 0.78
N SER A 335 23.90 -10.36 -0.23
CA SER A 335 24.59 -9.20 -0.83
C SER A 335 24.37 -7.89 -0.05
N VAL A 336 23.32 -7.82 0.78
CA VAL A 336 22.99 -6.64 1.60
C VAL A 336 24.01 -6.48 2.72
N LYS A 337 24.69 -5.33 2.77
CA LYS A 337 25.72 -5.05 3.79
C LYS A 337 25.13 -4.73 5.17
N GLU A 338 24.09 -3.93 5.18
CA GLU A 338 23.40 -3.45 6.39
C GLU A 338 21.90 -3.66 6.22
N PRO A 339 21.39 -4.86 6.55
CA PRO A 339 19.96 -5.15 6.43
C PRO A 339 19.12 -4.26 7.36
N ASP A 340 18.14 -3.57 6.79
CA ASP A 340 17.13 -2.84 7.56
C ASP A 340 15.97 -3.75 7.96
N LEU A 341 14.98 -3.19 8.67
CA LEU A 341 13.78 -3.93 9.08
C LEU A 341 13.05 -4.57 7.89
N VAL A 342 12.95 -3.86 6.76
CA VAL A 342 12.26 -4.36 5.57
C VAL A 342 13.02 -5.53 4.94
N THR A 343 14.36 -5.47 4.92
CA THR A 343 15.21 -6.57 4.43
C THR A 343 15.02 -7.83 5.27
N TRP A 344 15.06 -7.70 6.60
CA TRP A 344 14.83 -8.81 7.52
C TRP A 344 13.42 -9.40 7.36
N THR A 345 12.40 -8.55 7.34
CA THR A 345 11.00 -8.98 7.16
C THR A 345 10.80 -9.69 5.82
N SER A 346 11.40 -9.17 4.74
CA SER A 346 11.30 -9.78 3.42
C SER A 346 11.88 -11.21 3.37
N ILE A 347 12.99 -11.48 4.04
CA ILE A 347 13.59 -12.83 4.04
C ILE A 347 12.87 -13.77 5.00
N ILE A 348 12.35 -13.27 6.15
CA ILE A 348 11.48 -14.04 7.06
C ILE A 348 10.24 -14.51 6.30
N GLY A 349 9.56 -13.59 5.59
CA GLY A 349 8.41 -13.90 4.76
C GLY A 349 8.75 -14.84 3.59
N ALA A 350 9.93 -14.70 3.00
CA ALA A 350 10.39 -15.63 1.96
C ALA A 350 10.46 -17.08 2.48
N TYR A 351 11.05 -17.30 3.65
CA TYR A 351 11.08 -18.62 4.27
C TYR A 351 9.70 -19.13 4.65
N ALA A 352 8.84 -18.26 5.21
CA ALA A 352 7.46 -18.59 5.56
C ALA A 352 6.66 -19.05 4.30
N PHE A 353 6.77 -18.29 3.21
CA PHE A 353 6.10 -18.59 1.94
C PHE A 353 6.54 -19.95 1.33
N HIS A 354 7.80 -20.34 1.53
CA HIS A 354 8.33 -21.62 1.08
C HIS A 354 8.12 -22.77 2.07
N GLY A 355 7.39 -22.55 3.18
CA GLY A 355 7.12 -23.56 4.19
C GLY A 355 8.33 -23.95 5.04
N LEU A 356 9.40 -23.16 5.00
CA LEU A 356 10.63 -23.34 5.77
C LEU A 356 10.51 -22.62 7.13
N SER A 357 9.58 -23.12 7.95
CA SER A 357 9.15 -22.43 9.17
C SER A 357 10.25 -22.30 10.22
N LYS A 358 11.13 -23.31 10.35
CA LYS A 358 12.24 -23.28 11.31
C LYS A 358 13.27 -22.22 10.94
N GLU A 359 13.63 -22.18 9.66
CA GLU A 359 14.58 -21.19 9.11
C GLU A 359 14.01 -19.77 9.22
N SER A 360 12.70 -19.59 9.03
CA SER A 360 12.02 -18.32 9.23
C SER A 360 12.16 -17.81 10.67
N ILE A 361 11.94 -18.70 11.65
CA ILE A 361 12.11 -18.40 13.07
C ILE A 361 13.57 -18.08 13.41
N GLU A 362 14.53 -18.88 12.91
CA GLU A 362 15.96 -18.63 13.13
C GLU A 362 16.40 -17.26 12.61
N VAL A 363 15.86 -16.84 11.47
CA VAL A 363 16.16 -15.52 10.91
C VAL A 363 15.51 -14.40 11.71
N PHE A 364 14.30 -14.60 12.22
CA PHE A 364 13.66 -13.64 13.12
C PHE A 364 14.48 -13.46 14.41
N GLU A 365 14.95 -14.54 15.03
CA GLU A 365 15.82 -14.47 16.20
C GLU A 365 17.17 -13.78 15.90
N LYS A 366 17.73 -14.02 14.72
CA LYS A 366 18.92 -13.30 14.26
C LYS A 366 18.66 -11.80 14.13
N MET A 367 17.52 -11.38 13.57
CA MET A 367 17.12 -9.97 13.49
C MET A 367 17.11 -9.33 14.89
N LEU A 368 16.51 -10.00 15.88
CA LEU A 368 16.48 -9.53 17.27
C LEU A 368 17.88 -9.40 17.85
N SER A 369 18.75 -10.39 17.60
CA SER A 369 20.16 -10.39 18.08
C SER A 369 21.00 -9.26 17.48
N HIS A 370 20.65 -8.77 16.29
CA HIS A 370 21.26 -7.59 15.66
C HIS A 370 20.69 -6.27 16.19
N GLY A 371 19.78 -6.31 17.15
CA GLY A 371 19.18 -5.12 17.76
C GLY A 371 18.13 -4.43 16.87
N VAL A 372 17.67 -5.08 15.81
CA VAL A 372 16.59 -4.55 14.96
C VAL A 372 15.25 -4.82 15.65
N ARG A 373 14.51 -3.74 15.95
CA ARG A 373 13.20 -3.85 16.60
C ARG A 373 12.14 -4.29 15.59
N PRO A 374 11.43 -5.41 15.84
CA PRO A 374 10.36 -5.88 14.95
C PRO A 374 9.16 -4.93 14.96
N ASP A 375 8.47 -4.87 13.86
CA ASP A 375 7.18 -4.21 13.69
C ASP A 375 6.03 -5.24 13.57
N SER A 376 4.82 -4.75 13.34
CA SER A 376 3.62 -5.56 13.11
C SER A 376 3.82 -6.57 11.97
N ILE A 377 4.46 -6.15 10.87
CA ILE A 377 4.66 -7.00 9.69
C ILE A 377 5.66 -8.12 9.99
N ALA A 378 6.75 -7.83 10.72
CA ALA A 378 7.72 -8.86 11.11
C ALA A 378 7.08 -9.96 11.98
N PHE A 379 6.18 -9.57 12.91
CA PHE A 379 5.42 -10.54 13.70
C PHE A 379 4.41 -11.31 12.83
N LEU A 380 3.76 -10.66 11.88
CA LEU A 380 2.85 -11.33 10.95
C LEU A 380 3.56 -12.43 10.15
N GLU A 381 4.76 -12.15 9.63
CA GLU A 381 5.53 -13.13 8.85
C GLU A 381 5.98 -14.34 9.69
N VAL A 382 6.43 -14.12 10.93
CA VAL A 382 6.81 -15.24 11.81
C VAL A 382 5.60 -16.06 12.27
N LEU A 383 4.45 -15.42 12.51
CA LEU A 383 3.20 -16.12 12.82
C LEU A 383 2.68 -16.93 11.62
N SER A 384 2.81 -16.38 10.42
CA SER A 384 2.52 -17.10 9.17
C SER A 384 3.41 -18.33 9.02
N ALA A 385 4.72 -18.20 9.31
CA ALA A 385 5.64 -19.33 9.33
C ALA A 385 5.22 -20.39 10.34
N CYS A 386 4.84 -19.99 11.55
CA CYS A 386 4.34 -20.92 12.58
C CYS A 386 3.05 -21.63 12.12
N SER A 387 2.14 -20.91 11.46
CA SER A 387 0.91 -21.51 10.92
C SER A 387 1.22 -22.57 9.86
N HIS A 388 2.09 -22.27 8.90
CA HIS A 388 2.47 -23.23 7.87
C HIS A 388 3.22 -24.46 8.43
N GLY A 389 3.99 -24.28 9.52
CA GLY A 389 4.73 -25.35 10.20
C GLY A 389 3.93 -26.12 11.25
N GLY A 390 2.72 -25.69 11.60
CA GLY A 390 1.94 -26.27 12.70
C GLY A 390 2.57 -26.06 14.09
N LEU A 391 3.39 -25.01 14.26
CA LEU A 391 4.17 -24.72 15.46
C LEU A 391 3.33 -23.89 16.45
N VAL A 392 2.40 -24.57 17.16
CA VAL A 392 1.42 -23.90 18.03
C VAL A 392 2.09 -23.19 19.21
N SER A 393 3.04 -23.84 19.87
CA SER A 393 3.71 -23.29 21.05
C SER A 393 4.46 -22.01 20.72
N GLU A 394 5.21 -22.03 19.62
CA GLU A 394 5.99 -20.90 19.12
C GLU A 394 5.07 -19.77 18.64
N GLY A 395 4.00 -20.10 17.89
CA GLY A 395 3.04 -19.12 17.42
C GLY A 395 2.37 -18.34 18.55
N LEU A 396 1.88 -19.04 19.58
CA LEU A 396 1.31 -18.41 20.77
C LEU A 396 2.35 -17.59 21.54
N TRP A 397 3.58 -18.06 21.60
CA TRP A 397 4.66 -17.34 22.27
C TRP A 397 4.99 -16.03 21.55
N TYR A 398 5.16 -16.04 20.21
CA TYR A 398 5.44 -14.83 19.43
C TYR A 398 4.26 -13.84 19.46
N PHE A 399 3.03 -14.33 19.47
CA PHE A 399 1.86 -13.47 19.60
C PHE A 399 1.83 -12.76 20.98
N ASN A 400 2.14 -13.47 22.05
CA ASN A 400 2.22 -12.87 23.37
C ASN A 400 3.41 -11.91 23.48
N LEU A 401 4.58 -12.27 22.92
CA LEU A 401 5.77 -11.43 22.88
C LEU A 401 5.48 -10.07 22.20
N MET A 402 4.74 -10.09 21.07
CA MET A 402 4.32 -8.90 20.35
C MET A 402 3.55 -7.92 21.26
N ILE A 403 2.64 -8.46 22.07
CA ILE A 403 1.77 -7.64 22.94
C ILE A 403 2.51 -7.18 24.19
N SER A 404 3.18 -8.12 24.91
CA SER A 404 3.75 -7.86 26.23
C SER A 404 5.02 -7.01 26.18
N ASP A 405 5.96 -7.37 25.30
CA ASP A 405 7.31 -6.82 25.29
C ASP A 405 7.46 -5.69 24.27
N TYR A 406 6.82 -5.84 23.12
CA TYR A 406 6.90 -4.84 22.06
C TYR A 406 5.75 -3.83 22.05
N HIS A 407 4.68 -4.09 22.81
CA HIS A 407 3.48 -3.25 22.92
C HIS A 407 2.81 -2.97 21.57
N ILE A 408 2.86 -3.95 20.66
CA ILE A 408 2.21 -3.90 19.36
C ILE A 408 0.82 -4.51 19.51
N LEU A 409 -0.21 -3.74 19.13
CA LEU A 409 -1.59 -4.23 19.14
C LEU A 409 -1.82 -5.16 17.95
N PRO A 410 -2.34 -6.38 18.18
CA PRO A 410 -2.68 -7.29 17.10
C PRO A 410 -3.78 -6.72 16.20
N ASP A 411 -3.60 -6.83 14.91
CA ASP A 411 -4.63 -6.55 13.91
C ASP A 411 -5.33 -7.84 13.43
N SER A 412 -6.26 -7.69 12.51
CA SER A 412 -7.06 -8.79 11.97
C SER A 412 -6.20 -9.89 11.30
N GLU A 413 -5.07 -9.53 10.71
CA GLU A 413 -4.20 -10.48 10.00
C GLU A 413 -3.45 -11.38 10.98
N HIS A 414 -2.99 -10.86 12.12
CA HIS A 414 -2.39 -11.64 13.20
C HIS A 414 -3.36 -12.67 13.77
N TYR A 415 -4.62 -12.26 14.03
CA TYR A 415 -5.67 -13.18 14.46
C TYR A 415 -5.99 -14.23 13.39
N THR A 416 -5.93 -13.88 12.11
CA THR A 416 -6.13 -14.83 11.01
C THR A 416 -5.03 -15.90 11.00
N CYS A 417 -3.76 -15.52 11.16
CA CYS A 417 -2.64 -16.46 11.23
C CYS A 417 -2.78 -17.43 12.41
N LEU A 418 -3.18 -16.94 13.60
CA LEU A 418 -3.41 -17.81 14.76
C LEU A 418 -4.61 -18.73 14.58
N THR A 419 -5.71 -18.22 14.01
CA THR A 419 -6.90 -19.03 13.71
C THR A 419 -6.56 -20.14 12.71
N ASP A 420 -5.79 -19.83 11.68
CA ASP A 420 -5.31 -20.81 10.68
C ASP A 420 -4.37 -21.83 11.34
N LEU A 421 -3.45 -21.40 12.20
CA LEU A 421 -2.54 -22.28 12.96
C LEU A 421 -3.32 -23.28 13.80
N LEU A 422 -4.21 -22.79 14.68
CA LEU A 422 -5.02 -23.63 15.57
C LEU A 422 -5.94 -24.55 14.75
N GLY A 423 -6.51 -24.02 13.68
CA GLY A 423 -7.38 -24.76 12.76
C GLY A 423 -6.67 -25.91 12.05
N ARG A 424 -5.47 -25.69 11.53
CA ARG A 424 -4.66 -26.73 10.86
C ARG A 424 -4.31 -27.88 11.77
N VAL A 425 -4.04 -27.61 13.03
CA VAL A 425 -3.68 -28.63 14.04
C VAL A 425 -4.93 -29.31 14.64
N GLY A 426 -6.13 -28.79 14.36
CA GLY A 426 -7.40 -29.36 14.85
C GLY A 426 -7.85 -28.83 16.20
N LEU A 427 -7.21 -27.79 16.75
CA LEU A 427 -7.59 -27.10 17.99
C LEU A 427 -8.75 -26.13 17.72
N LEU A 428 -9.90 -26.68 17.32
CA LEU A 428 -11.03 -25.87 16.81
C LEU A 428 -11.77 -25.11 17.90
N VAL A 429 -11.78 -25.62 19.13
CA VAL A 429 -12.41 -24.95 20.27
C VAL A 429 -11.60 -23.71 20.65
N GLU A 430 -10.30 -23.85 20.73
CA GLU A 430 -9.36 -22.76 21.01
C GLU A 430 -9.40 -21.69 19.92
N ALA A 431 -9.50 -22.11 18.65
CA ALA A 431 -9.68 -21.19 17.54
C ALA A 431 -11.01 -20.42 17.60
N TYR A 432 -12.09 -21.09 18.00
CA TYR A 432 -13.38 -20.47 18.24
C TYR A 432 -13.33 -19.47 19.39
N ASP A 433 -12.74 -19.85 20.54
CA ASP A 433 -12.59 -18.98 21.70
C ASP A 433 -11.74 -17.74 21.36
N LEU A 434 -10.69 -17.91 20.56
CA LEU A 434 -9.90 -16.80 20.04
C LEU A 434 -10.77 -15.85 19.21
N LEU A 435 -11.54 -16.36 18.25
CA LEU A 435 -12.45 -15.57 17.40
C LEU A 435 -13.54 -14.86 18.21
N ALA A 436 -14.07 -15.51 19.25
CA ALA A 436 -15.11 -14.94 20.10
C ALA A 436 -14.59 -13.85 21.05
N SER A 437 -13.30 -13.92 21.41
CA SER A 437 -12.64 -12.99 22.34
C SER A 437 -11.89 -11.84 21.63
N MET A 438 -11.82 -11.83 20.29
CA MET A 438 -11.17 -10.76 19.54
C MET A 438 -11.78 -9.39 19.87
N PRO A 439 -10.95 -8.35 20.12
CA PRO A 439 -11.42 -6.98 20.36
C PRO A 439 -11.90 -6.27 19.10
N ILE A 440 -11.66 -6.87 17.93
CA ILE A 440 -12.02 -6.39 16.59
C ILE A 440 -12.93 -7.40 15.91
N GLU A 441 -13.78 -6.94 15.00
CA GLU A 441 -14.68 -7.83 14.26
C GLU A 441 -13.89 -8.74 13.31
N PRO A 442 -14.13 -10.09 13.31
CA PRO A 442 -13.44 -11.00 12.41
C PRO A 442 -13.69 -10.66 10.94
N ARG A 443 -12.64 -10.67 10.11
CA ARG A 443 -12.76 -10.48 8.67
C ARG A 443 -13.23 -11.75 7.96
N SER A 444 -13.70 -11.59 6.74
CA SER A 444 -14.15 -12.71 5.88
C SER A 444 -13.05 -13.77 5.68
N ASP A 445 -11.79 -13.35 5.55
CA ASP A 445 -10.66 -14.25 5.37
C ASP A 445 -10.42 -15.11 6.62
N THR A 446 -10.54 -14.52 7.81
CA THR A 446 -10.41 -15.22 9.11
C THR A 446 -11.51 -16.28 9.27
N LEU A 447 -12.76 -15.90 9.01
CA LEU A 447 -13.89 -16.85 9.06
C LEU A 447 -13.77 -17.94 7.99
N GLY A 448 -13.26 -17.59 6.80
CA GLY A 448 -12.99 -18.52 5.72
C GLY A 448 -11.95 -19.58 6.10
N ALA A 449 -10.83 -19.19 6.70
CA ALA A 449 -9.81 -20.09 7.21
C ALA A 449 -10.38 -21.04 8.27
N PHE A 450 -11.17 -20.51 9.22
CA PHE A 450 -11.80 -21.29 10.27
C PHE A 450 -12.84 -22.29 9.71
N ILE A 451 -13.67 -21.90 8.75
CA ILE A 451 -14.60 -22.81 8.07
C ILE A 451 -13.86 -23.94 7.37
N GLY A 452 -12.75 -23.61 6.69
CA GLY A 452 -11.88 -24.59 6.04
C GLY A 452 -11.34 -25.62 7.03
N ALA A 453 -10.82 -25.18 8.17
CA ALA A 453 -10.35 -26.03 9.25
C ALA A 453 -11.46 -26.91 9.84
N CYS A 454 -12.62 -26.35 10.12
CA CYS A 454 -13.78 -27.09 10.63
C CYS A 454 -14.22 -28.19 9.65
N LYS A 455 -14.16 -27.93 8.34
CA LYS A 455 -14.46 -28.92 7.31
C LYS A 455 -13.47 -30.10 7.33
N VAL A 456 -12.17 -29.80 7.43
CA VAL A 456 -11.11 -30.83 7.47
C VAL A 456 -11.26 -31.71 8.69
N HIS A 457 -11.54 -31.16 9.85
CA HIS A 457 -11.64 -31.88 11.12
C HIS A 457 -13.06 -32.32 11.50
N GLY A 458 -14.05 -32.14 10.62
CA GLY A 458 -15.41 -32.64 10.80
C GLY A 458 -16.28 -31.92 11.84
N SER A 459 -15.90 -30.70 12.25
CA SER A 459 -16.67 -29.91 13.23
C SER A 459 -17.69 -28.99 12.58
N ILE A 460 -18.83 -29.57 12.19
CA ILE A 460 -19.84 -28.90 11.36
C ILE A 460 -20.63 -27.82 12.14
N GLY A 461 -20.84 -28.02 13.45
CA GLY A 461 -21.49 -27.01 14.29
C GLY A 461 -20.78 -25.68 14.30
N LEU A 462 -19.45 -25.70 14.48
CA LEU A 462 -18.60 -24.50 14.42
C LEU A 462 -18.53 -23.92 13.01
N ALA A 463 -18.47 -24.79 11.98
CA ALA A 463 -18.52 -24.34 10.59
C ALA A 463 -19.79 -23.58 10.24
N LYS A 464 -20.97 -24.02 10.72
CA LYS A 464 -22.25 -23.33 10.51
C LYS A 464 -22.28 -21.95 11.15
N TRP A 465 -21.83 -21.87 12.40
CA TRP A 465 -21.73 -20.59 13.10
C TRP A 465 -20.87 -19.57 12.34
N ALA A 466 -19.70 -19.98 11.88
CA ALA A 466 -18.82 -19.11 11.10
C ALA A 466 -19.38 -18.76 9.73
N ALA A 467 -20.11 -19.70 9.11
CA ALA A 467 -20.76 -19.53 7.82
C ALA A 467 -21.87 -18.49 7.85
N GLU A 468 -22.69 -18.50 8.91
CA GLU A 468 -23.73 -17.49 9.12
C GLU A 468 -23.14 -16.09 9.25
N LYS A 469 -22.11 -15.93 10.11
CA LYS A 469 -21.39 -14.66 10.24
C LYS A 469 -20.74 -14.19 8.93
N LEU A 470 -20.14 -15.10 8.16
CA LEU A 470 -19.50 -14.76 6.89
C LEU A 470 -20.49 -14.18 5.87
N LEU A 471 -21.70 -14.75 5.78
CA LEU A 471 -22.73 -14.26 4.88
C LEU A 471 -23.35 -12.93 5.34
N GLU A 472 -23.39 -12.66 6.66
CA GLU A 472 -23.80 -11.36 7.18
C GLU A 472 -22.81 -10.26 6.84
N LEU A 473 -21.51 -10.53 6.93
CA LEU A 473 -20.45 -9.57 6.65
C LEU A 473 -20.35 -9.20 5.16
N GLU A 474 -20.42 -10.18 4.27
CA GLU A 474 -20.20 -9.96 2.83
C GLU A 474 -21.24 -10.71 1.97
N PRO A 475 -22.47 -10.25 1.94
CA PRO A 475 -23.55 -10.91 1.22
C PRO A 475 -23.43 -10.84 -0.31
N SER A 476 -22.52 -10.00 -0.85
CA SER A 476 -22.33 -9.82 -2.30
C SER A 476 -21.22 -10.68 -2.90
N LYS A 477 -20.40 -11.38 -2.08
CA LYS A 477 -19.28 -12.19 -2.58
C LYS A 477 -19.68 -13.62 -2.94
N PRO A 478 -19.60 -14.05 -4.21
CA PRO A 478 -19.99 -15.40 -4.65
C PRO A 478 -19.18 -16.53 -3.98
N VAL A 479 -17.91 -16.26 -3.66
CA VAL A 479 -16.99 -17.24 -3.03
C VAL A 479 -17.52 -17.67 -1.67
N ASN A 480 -18.08 -16.75 -0.88
CA ASN A 480 -18.62 -17.03 0.46
C ASN A 480 -19.81 -18.01 0.37
N TYR A 481 -20.73 -17.80 -0.58
CA TYR A 481 -21.84 -18.74 -0.82
C TYR A 481 -21.35 -20.12 -1.23
N ALA A 482 -20.30 -20.20 -2.05
CA ALA A 482 -19.72 -21.47 -2.46
C ALA A 482 -19.11 -22.22 -1.26
N LEU A 483 -18.36 -21.51 -0.41
CA LEU A 483 -17.74 -22.07 0.80
C LEU A 483 -18.80 -22.60 1.76
N VAL A 484 -19.81 -21.78 2.07
CA VAL A 484 -20.92 -22.15 2.95
C VAL A 484 -21.75 -23.30 2.35
N SER A 485 -22.04 -23.26 1.05
CA SER A 485 -22.74 -24.35 0.34
C SER A 485 -21.99 -25.69 0.48
N ASN A 486 -20.65 -25.68 0.47
CA ASN A 486 -19.86 -26.88 0.65
C ASN A 486 -19.94 -27.44 2.08
N VAL A 487 -20.06 -26.57 3.10
CA VAL A 487 -20.31 -26.99 4.49
C VAL A 487 -21.64 -27.72 4.62
N TYR A 488 -22.72 -27.16 4.05
CA TYR A 488 -24.02 -27.79 4.09
C TYR A 488 -24.09 -29.07 3.22
N ALA A 489 -23.33 -29.12 2.13
CA ALA A 489 -23.26 -30.32 1.27
C ALA A 489 -22.56 -31.49 2.00
N SER A 490 -21.55 -31.25 2.81
CA SER A 490 -20.89 -32.31 3.62
C SER A 490 -21.84 -32.95 4.63
N GLU A 491 -22.89 -32.23 5.07
CA GLU A 491 -23.97 -32.75 5.92
C GLU A 491 -25.15 -33.34 5.14
N ARG A 492 -25.07 -33.38 3.82
CA ARG A 492 -26.21 -33.81 2.95
C ARG A 492 -27.46 -32.92 3.10
N CYS A 493 -27.33 -31.68 3.58
CA CYS A 493 -28.40 -30.70 3.71
C CYS A 493 -28.70 -30.06 2.33
N TRP A 494 -29.17 -30.85 1.38
CA TRP A 494 -29.34 -30.44 -0.02
C TRP A 494 -30.33 -29.30 -0.22
N PHE A 495 -31.31 -29.16 0.67
CA PHE A 495 -32.27 -28.05 0.65
C PHE A 495 -31.57 -26.71 0.90
N ASP A 496 -30.72 -26.65 1.92
CA ASP A 496 -29.96 -25.44 2.23
C ASP A 496 -28.92 -25.11 1.15
N VAL A 497 -28.28 -26.14 0.58
CA VAL A 497 -27.39 -25.98 -0.58
C VAL A 497 -28.14 -25.31 -1.76
N ALA A 498 -29.33 -25.80 -2.08
CA ALA A 498 -30.12 -25.23 -3.18
C ALA A 498 -30.55 -23.79 -2.89
N ARG A 499 -30.94 -23.50 -1.64
CA ARG A 499 -31.29 -22.14 -1.18
C ARG A 499 -30.10 -21.20 -1.32
N LEU A 500 -28.93 -21.57 -0.82
CA LEU A 500 -27.71 -20.75 -0.89
C LEU A 500 -27.27 -20.49 -2.33
N ARG A 501 -27.30 -21.50 -3.19
CA ARG A 501 -26.99 -21.33 -4.62
C ARG A 501 -27.98 -20.42 -5.35
N LYS A 502 -29.26 -20.38 -4.91
CA LYS A 502 -30.22 -19.42 -5.41
C LYS A 502 -29.86 -18.01 -4.93
N MET A 503 -29.63 -17.82 -3.63
CA MET A 503 -29.21 -16.52 -3.05
C MET A 503 -27.94 -15.99 -3.73
N MET A 504 -26.96 -16.83 -4.02
CA MET A 504 -25.75 -16.46 -4.75
C MET A 504 -26.08 -15.88 -6.15
N ARG A 505 -27.02 -16.48 -6.87
CA ARG A 505 -27.44 -15.98 -8.21
C ARG A 505 -28.22 -14.68 -8.12
N ASP A 506 -28.98 -14.48 -7.04
CA ASP A 506 -29.83 -13.32 -6.85
C ASP A 506 -29.02 -12.10 -6.34
N ASN A 507 -27.94 -12.33 -5.55
CA ASN A 507 -27.18 -11.30 -4.86
C ASN A 507 -25.79 -11.00 -5.45
N CYS A 508 -25.29 -11.86 -6.33
CA CYS A 508 -23.92 -11.76 -6.81
C CYS A 508 -23.84 -11.69 -8.33
N ASP A 509 -22.87 -10.93 -8.83
CA ASP A 509 -22.41 -10.99 -10.21
C ASP A 509 -21.72 -12.33 -10.49
N HIS A 510 -21.34 -12.58 -11.73
CA HIS A 510 -20.78 -13.87 -12.16
C HIS A 510 -19.55 -14.29 -11.34
N LYS A 511 -19.54 -15.56 -10.89
CA LYS A 511 -18.37 -16.16 -10.25
C LYS A 511 -17.27 -16.33 -11.30
N VAL A 512 -16.10 -15.77 -11.05
CA VAL A 512 -14.89 -16.05 -11.85
C VAL A 512 -14.41 -17.46 -11.49
N PRO A 513 -14.22 -18.38 -12.46
CA PRO A 513 -13.68 -19.70 -12.19
C PRO A 513 -12.24 -19.59 -11.68
N GLY A 514 -11.88 -20.46 -10.72
CA GLY A 514 -10.49 -20.57 -10.28
C GLY A 514 -9.62 -21.05 -11.44
N CYS A 515 -8.47 -20.42 -11.62
CA CYS A 515 -7.49 -20.82 -12.61
C CYS A 515 -6.12 -21.04 -11.96
N SER A 516 -5.34 -21.94 -12.54
CA SER A 516 -3.93 -22.15 -12.24
C SER A 516 -3.11 -21.92 -13.49
N TRP A 517 -1.88 -21.50 -13.35
CA TRP A 517 -0.97 -21.35 -14.49
C TRP A 517 0.43 -21.83 -14.17
N ILE A 518 1.14 -22.25 -15.20
CA ILE A 518 2.55 -22.59 -15.13
C ILE A 518 3.28 -21.97 -16.32
N GLU A 519 4.48 -21.49 -16.10
CA GLU A 519 5.35 -20.98 -17.15
C GLU A 519 6.33 -22.08 -17.58
N ILE A 520 6.31 -22.44 -18.88
CA ILE A 520 7.22 -23.41 -19.48
C ILE A 520 7.85 -22.78 -20.71
N ALA A 521 9.17 -22.70 -20.74
CA ALA A 521 9.94 -22.11 -21.85
C ALA A 521 9.50 -20.68 -22.26
N GLY A 522 9.01 -19.89 -21.30
CA GLY A 522 8.54 -18.51 -21.52
C GLY A 522 7.08 -18.42 -22.01
N GLU A 523 6.35 -19.54 -22.12
CA GLU A 523 4.92 -19.58 -22.42
C GLU A 523 4.12 -19.87 -21.15
N ILE A 524 3.01 -19.15 -20.94
CA ILE A 524 2.09 -19.40 -19.81
C ILE A 524 1.00 -20.36 -20.28
N HIS A 525 0.92 -21.48 -19.60
CA HIS A 525 -0.16 -22.45 -19.75
C HIS A 525 -1.15 -22.26 -18.61
N THR A 526 -2.39 -21.87 -18.93
CA THR A 526 -3.45 -21.63 -17.96
C THR A 526 -4.40 -22.81 -17.92
N PHE A 527 -4.82 -23.19 -16.71
CA PHE A 527 -5.72 -24.32 -16.48
C PHE A 527 -6.91 -23.84 -15.64
N VAL A 528 -8.09 -24.24 -16.05
CA VAL A 528 -9.35 -24.03 -15.32
C VAL A 528 -9.90 -25.41 -14.96
N SER A 529 -10.64 -25.51 -13.85
CA SER A 529 -11.25 -26.77 -13.44
C SER A 529 -12.10 -27.37 -14.58
N SER A 530 -11.89 -28.64 -14.88
CA SER A 530 -12.56 -29.40 -15.94
C SER A 530 -12.26 -28.93 -17.38
N ASP A 531 -11.30 -28.03 -17.59
CA ASP A 531 -10.89 -27.61 -18.93
C ASP A 531 -9.97 -28.66 -19.57
N ARG A 532 -10.31 -29.06 -20.79
CA ARG A 532 -9.53 -29.98 -21.63
C ARG A 532 -9.05 -29.32 -22.92
N SER A 533 -9.05 -28.01 -22.98
CA SER A 533 -8.66 -27.26 -24.18
C SER A 533 -7.16 -27.33 -24.50
N HIS A 534 -6.32 -27.62 -23.49
CA HIS A 534 -4.88 -27.71 -23.69
C HIS A 534 -4.50 -28.85 -24.66
N PRO A 535 -3.61 -28.63 -25.65
CA PRO A 535 -3.25 -29.63 -26.65
C PRO A 535 -2.73 -30.98 -26.07
N GLN A 536 -2.11 -30.91 -24.90
CA GLN A 536 -1.57 -32.10 -24.19
C GLN A 536 -2.45 -32.56 -23.03
N ALA A 537 -3.70 -32.13 -22.92
CA ALA A 537 -4.58 -32.41 -21.78
C ALA A 537 -4.67 -33.94 -21.50
N VAL A 538 -4.84 -34.78 -22.54
CA VAL A 538 -4.93 -36.22 -22.38
C VAL A 538 -3.68 -36.84 -21.71
N HIS A 539 -2.49 -36.42 -22.13
CA HIS A 539 -1.22 -36.89 -21.54
C HIS A 539 -1.03 -36.40 -20.11
N MET A 540 -1.44 -35.15 -19.84
CA MET A 540 -1.35 -34.56 -18.51
C MET A 540 -2.26 -35.26 -17.51
N TYR A 541 -3.50 -35.54 -17.88
CA TYR A 541 -4.43 -36.32 -17.05
C TYR A 541 -3.96 -37.76 -16.84
N ALA A 542 -3.42 -38.41 -17.85
CA ALA A 542 -2.85 -39.75 -17.71
C ALA A 542 -1.67 -39.78 -16.73
N MET A 543 -0.78 -38.76 -16.81
CA MET A 543 0.35 -38.64 -15.89
C MET A 543 -0.12 -38.38 -14.46
N LEU A 544 -1.11 -37.49 -14.28
CA LEU A 544 -1.71 -37.20 -12.96
C LEU A 544 -2.31 -38.47 -12.35
N CYS A 545 -3.07 -39.28 -13.11
CA CYS A 545 -3.60 -40.54 -12.63
C CYS A 545 -2.48 -41.50 -12.18
N THR A 546 -1.37 -41.57 -12.91
CA THR A 546 -0.21 -42.37 -12.53
C THR A 546 0.42 -41.91 -11.23
N VAL A 547 0.61 -40.59 -11.07
CA VAL A 547 1.17 -40.00 -9.85
C VAL A 547 0.26 -40.25 -8.65
N PHE A 548 -1.07 -40.08 -8.80
CA PHE A 548 -2.03 -40.41 -7.74
C PHE A 548 -1.99 -41.88 -7.34
N GLY A 549 -1.97 -42.81 -8.31
CA GLY A 549 -1.83 -44.22 -8.01
C GLY A 549 -0.56 -44.57 -7.23
N LEU A 550 0.57 -43.95 -7.57
CA LEU A 550 1.83 -44.12 -6.83
C LEU A 550 1.77 -43.50 -5.42
N MET A 551 1.04 -42.43 -5.23
CA MET A 551 0.84 -41.82 -3.91
C MET A 551 -0.02 -42.71 -3.01
N GLU A 552 -1.06 -43.33 -3.53
CA GLU A 552 -1.91 -44.29 -2.81
C GLU A 552 -1.13 -45.55 -2.41
N GLU A 553 -0.33 -46.13 -3.33
CA GLU A 553 0.52 -47.30 -3.07
C GLU A 553 1.57 -47.05 -1.96
N ASN A 554 2.08 -45.83 -1.85
CA ASN A 554 3.10 -45.47 -0.86
C ASN A 554 2.53 -44.98 0.48
N ASN A 555 1.21 -45.10 0.72
CA ASN A 555 0.55 -44.71 1.96
C ASN A 555 0.83 -43.25 2.38
N VAL A 556 1.06 -42.36 1.44
CA VAL A 556 1.14 -40.94 1.67
C VAL A 556 -0.30 -40.43 1.83
N SER A 557 -0.93 -40.82 2.93
CA SER A 557 -2.28 -40.40 3.30
C SER A 557 -2.27 -38.96 3.84
N GLY A 558 -2.15 -38.01 2.92
CA GLY A 558 -2.49 -36.62 3.16
C GLY A 558 -3.78 -36.32 2.42
N HIS A 559 -4.90 -36.41 3.11
CA HIS A 559 -6.21 -35.81 2.80
C HIS A 559 -6.60 -35.58 1.32
N CYS A 560 -6.76 -36.66 0.54
CA CYS A 560 -7.27 -36.61 -0.83
C CYS A 560 -8.69 -37.19 -0.98
N ASN A 561 -9.56 -37.06 0.04
CA ASN A 561 -10.95 -37.54 -0.01
C ASN A 561 -11.89 -36.72 -0.92
N VAL A 562 -11.38 -35.69 -1.62
CA VAL A 562 -12.20 -34.87 -2.52
C VAL A 562 -12.12 -35.33 -3.98
N LEU A 563 -11.05 -36.04 -4.36
CA LEU A 563 -10.82 -36.45 -5.76
C LEU A 563 -11.46 -37.81 -6.13
N ASP A 564 -11.71 -38.68 -5.14
CA ASP A 564 -12.33 -40.01 -5.41
C ASP A 564 -13.72 -39.93 -6.06
N LYS A 565 -14.48 -38.84 -5.83
CA LYS A 565 -15.83 -38.67 -6.42
C LYS A 565 -15.83 -38.09 -7.83
N GLU A 566 -14.78 -37.33 -8.19
CA GLU A 566 -14.66 -36.81 -9.57
C GLU A 566 -13.97 -37.79 -10.49
N MET A 567 -13.19 -38.74 -9.96
CA MET A 567 -12.56 -39.81 -10.73
C MET A 567 -13.55 -40.91 -11.16
N ASP A 568 -14.55 -41.25 -10.34
CA ASP A 568 -15.61 -42.22 -10.72
C ASP A 568 -16.46 -41.72 -11.90
N GLU A 569 -16.64 -40.42 -12.08
CA GLU A 569 -17.31 -39.84 -13.27
C GLU A 569 -16.39 -39.85 -14.51
N CYS A 570 -15.07 -39.85 -14.35
CA CYS A 570 -14.13 -39.90 -15.48
C CYS A 570 -13.99 -41.29 -16.11
N THR A 571 -14.22 -42.38 -15.35
CA THR A 571 -14.13 -43.76 -15.85
C THR A 571 -15.35 -44.22 -16.64
N LEU A 572 -16.51 -43.51 -16.53
CA LEU A 572 -17.76 -43.83 -17.22
C LEU A 572 -17.84 -43.32 -18.68
N TRP A 573 -16.84 -42.63 -19.20
CA TRP A 573 -16.85 -42.04 -20.54
C TRP A 573 -15.66 -42.44 -21.43
N LEU A 574 -15.15 -43.68 -21.30
CA LEU A 574 -14.32 -44.27 -22.35
C LEU A 574 -15.24 -45.00 -23.35
N PRO A 575 -15.39 -44.55 -24.60
CA PRO A 575 -16.00 -45.34 -25.63
C PRO A 575 -15.04 -46.51 -25.97
N GLY A 576 -15.59 -47.70 -25.98
CA GLY A 576 -14.89 -48.92 -26.41
C GLY A 576 -14.52 -48.92 -27.91
#